data_475d2432b326301ba618be64a96cd50c
#
_entry.id   475d2432b326301ba618be64a96cd50c
#
_cell.length_a   1.000
_cell.length_b   1.000
_cell.length_c   1.000
_cell.angle_alpha   90.00
_cell.angle_beta   90.00
_cell.angle_gamma   90.00
#
_symmetry.space_group_name_H-M   'P 1'
#
loop_
_entity.id
_entity.type
_entity.pdbx_description
1 polymer ?
#
loop_
_entity_poly.entity_id
_entity_poly.type
_entity_poly.pdbx_seq_one_letter_code
_entity_poly.pdbx_strand_id
1 'polypeptide(L)'
;MESLKEKLPMIIAVVVAIAICVATLYFFENYESVYYTQIDNTKIEKLSSTDDMKYKYTLECYNEKGKKKELKFKTSRELKEDAFLKLEVKTLGVHSWEEVQYDELPKKVQTNYTK
;
A
#
# COMPACT_ATOMS: atom_id res chain seq x y z
N MET A 1 -36.49 -36.61 5.44
CA MET A 1 -36.89 -35.20 5.32
C MET A 1 -36.67 -34.43 6.60
N GLU A 2 -36.95 -34.98 7.77
CA GLU A 2 -36.66 -34.32 9.04
C GLU A 2 -35.17 -34.05 9.24
N SER A 3 -34.31 -35.00 8.83
CA SER A 3 -32.85 -34.81 8.93
C SER A 3 -32.33 -33.65 8.09
N LEU A 4 -33.01 -33.35 6.99
CA LEU A 4 -32.63 -32.18 6.14
C LEU A 4 -32.99 -30.89 6.84
N LYS A 5 -34.15 -30.81 7.48
CA LYS A 5 -34.58 -29.64 8.24
C LYS A 5 -33.68 -29.38 9.44
N GLU A 6 -33.22 -30.43 10.10
CA GLU A 6 -32.30 -30.34 11.23
C GLU A 6 -30.93 -29.84 10.81
N LYS A 7 -30.49 -30.20 9.61
CA LYS A 7 -29.19 -29.77 9.05
C LYS A 7 -29.22 -28.41 8.39
N LEU A 8 -30.40 -27.88 8.08
CA LEU A 8 -30.54 -26.64 7.37
C LEU A 8 -29.84 -25.44 8.05
N PRO A 9 -30.01 -25.23 9.36
CA PRO A 9 -29.28 -24.15 10.04
C PRO A 9 -27.76 -24.29 9.97
N MET A 10 -27.25 -25.51 10.03
CA MET A 10 -25.82 -25.80 9.95
C MET A 10 -25.31 -25.50 8.52
N ILE A 11 -26.08 -25.88 7.50
CA ILE A 11 -25.73 -25.60 6.10
C ILE A 11 -25.69 -24.08 5.86
N ILE A 12 -26.65 -23.34 6.36
CA ILE A 12 -26.70 -21.87 6.25
C ILE A 12 -25.49 -21.26 6.93
N ALA A 13 -25.12 -21.71 8.14
CA ALA A 13 -23.97 -21.22 8.87
C ALA A 13 -22.67 -21.45 8.09
N VAL A 14 -22.49 -22.60 7.47
CA VAL A 14 -21.32 -22.93 6.66
C VAL A 14 -21.25 -22.04 5.42
N VAL A 15 -22.37 -21.84 4.72
CA VAL A 15 -22.42 -20.97 3.54
C VAL A 15 -22.07 -19.52 3.90
N VAL A 16 -22.60 -19.01 5.01
CA VAL A 16 -22.30 -17.67 5.49
C VAL A 16 -20.81 -17.54 5.83
N ALA A 17 -20.24 -18.52 6.50
CA ALA A 17 -18.81 -18.53 6.85
C ALA A 17 -17.93 -18.50 5.61
N ILE A 18 -18.27 -19.29 4.58
CA ILE A 18 -17.54 -19.31 3.32
C ILE A 18 -17.67 -17.94 2.61
N ALA A 19 -18.85 -17.35 2.59
CA ALA A 19 -19.07 -16.05 1.99
C ALA A 19 -18.24 -14.96 2.66
N ILE A 20 -18.14 -14.98 3.99
CA ILE A 20 -17.32 -14.03 4.75
C ILE A 20 -15.84 -14.24 4.42
N CYS A 21 -15.37 -15.47 4.36
CA CYS A 21 -13.98 -15.76 4.02
C CYS A 21 -13.63 -15.29 2.62
N VAL A 22 -14.49 -15.55 1.64
CA VAL A 22 -14.30 -15.11 0.25
C VAL A 22 -14.30 -13.59 0.16
N ALA A 23 -15.23 -12.93 0.83
CA ALA A 23 -15.32 -11.47 0.85
C ALA A 23 -14.08 -10.85 1.51
N THR A 24 -13.57 -11.45 2.59
CA THR A 24 -12.37 -10.99 3.30
C THR A 24 -11.14 -11.12 2.39
N LEU A 25 -10.97 -12.25 1.72
CA LEU A 25 -9.86 -12.45 0.80
C LEU A 25 -9.93 -11.49 -0.38
N TYR A 26 -11.10 -11.32 -0.97
CA TYR A 26 -11.31 -10.39 -2.07
C TYR A 26 -10.97 -8.97 -1.64
N PHE A 27 -11.48 -8.52 -0.50
CA PHE A 27 -11.22 -7.19 0.04
C PHE A 27 -9.74 -6.98 0.32
N PHE A 28 -9.08 -8.01 0.87
CA PHE A 28 -7.66 -7.95 1.22
C PHE A 28 -6.78 -7.84 -0.03
N GLU A 29 -7.10 -8.58 -1.09
CA GLU A 29 -6.34 -8.55 -2.34
C GLU A 29 -6.53 -7.25 -3.12
N ASN A 30 -7.70 -6.64 -3.02
CA ASN A 30 -8.03 -5.42 -3.75
C ASN A 30 -7.92 -4.16 -2.90
N TYR A 31 -7.56 -4.30 -1.63
CA TYR A 31 -7.39 -3.16 -0.74
C TYR A 31 -6.17 -2.35 -1.14
N GLU A 32 -6.40 -1.08 -1.47
CA GLU A 32 -5.32 -0.13 -1.72
C GLU A 32 -5.17 0.81 -0.54
N SER A 33 -3.94 0.97 -0.08
CA SER A 33 -3.58 1.98 0.88
C SER A 33 -2.75 3.05 0.18
N VAL A 34 -2.96 4.30 0.56
CA VAL A 34 -2.20 5.41 0.01
C VAL A 34 -1.25 5.92 1.10
N TYR A 35 0.02 6.03 0.73
CA TYR A 35 1.06 6.58 1.58
C TYR A 35 1.75 7.74 0.87
N TYR A 36 2.36 8.61 1.64
CA TYR A 36 3.06 9.77 1.12
C TYR A 36 4.46 9.81 1.69
N THR A 37 5.42 10.24 0.89
CA THR A 37 6.82 10.34 1.33
C THR A 37 7.51 11.50 0.63
N GLN A 38 8.65 11.89 1.15
CA GLN A 38 9.55 12.84 0.50
C GLN A 38 10.81 12.09 0.08
N ILE A 39 11.29 12.34 -1.13
CA ILE A 39 12.49 11.69 -1.66
C ILE A 39 13.72 12.16 -0.88
N ASP A 40 14.50 11.17 -0.45
CA ASP A 40 15.80 11.36 0.19
C ASP A 40 16.80 10.46 -0.53
N ASN A 41 17.62 11.05 -1.39
CA ASN A 41 18.59 10.31 -2.19
C ASN A 41 19.78 9.76 -1.40
N THR A 42 19.88 10.09 -0.11
CA THR A 42 20.85 9.42 0.77
C THR A 42 20.41 7.99 1.11
N LYS A 43 19.14 7.68 0.89
CA LYS A 43 18.54 6.36 1.15
C LYS A 43 18.29 5.55 -0.10
N ILE A 44 18.94 5.91 -1.20
CA ILE A 44 18.86 5.18 -2.45
C ILE A 44 19.91 4.08 -2.49
N GLU A 45 19.55 2.96 -3.09
CA GLU A 45 20.45 1.85 -3.35
C GLU A 45 20.52 1.61 -4.85
N LYS A 46 21.72 1.52 -5.40
CA LYS A 46 21.91 1.14 -6.79
C LYS A 46 21.84 -0.36 -6.93
N LEU A 47 21.01 -0.82 -7.85
CA LEU A 47 20.87 -2.23 -8.14
C LEU A 47 21.72 -2.61 -9.36
N SER A 48 22.42 -3.75 -9.27
CA SER A 48 23.19 -4.31 -10.37
C SER A 48 22.31 -5.21 -11.23
N SER A 49 21.10 -4.73 -11.51
CA SER A 49 20.11 -5.49 -12.27
C SER A 49 20.23 -5.20 -13.77
N THR A 50 19.87 -6.19 -14.60
CA THR A 50 19.74 -6.01 -16.04
C THR A 50 18.37 -5.41 -16.40
N ASP A 51 17.47 -5.29 -15.41
CA ASP A 51 16.17 -4.67 -15.56
C ASP A 51 16.28 -3.16 -15.72
N ASP A 52 15.19 -2.52 -16.16
CA ASP A 52 15.07 -1.08 -16.23
C ASP A 52 15.05 -0.42 -14.84
N MET A 53 14.71 -1.20 -13.81
CA MET A 53 14.64 -0.71 -12.42
C MET A 53 16.02 -0.82 -11.78
N LYS A 54 16.80 0.26 -11.85
CA LYS A 54 18.19 0.29 -11.40
C LYS A 54 18.39 0.88 -10.01
N TYR A 55 17.36 1.44 -9.42
CA TYR A 55 17.42 2.09 -8.11
C TYR A 55 16.32 1.58 -7.20
N LYS A 56 16.65 1.52 -5.91
CA LYS A 56 15.71 1.12 -4.87
C LYS A 56 15.73 2.14 -3.75
N TYR A 57 14.57 2.64 -3.42
CA TYR A 57 14.38 3.54 -2.27
C TYR A 57 13.80 2.78 -1.10
N THR A 58 14.30 3.09 0.08
CA THR A 58 13.74 2.63 1.35
C THR A 58 13.45 3.87 2.17
N LEU A 59 12.18 4.25 2.26
CA LEU A 59 11.76 5.52 2.85
C LEU A 59 10.67 5.31 3.89
N GLU A 60 10.65 6.20 4.89
CA GLU A 60 9.54 6.29 5.81
C GLU A 60 8.40 7.03 5.13
N CYS A 61 7.23 6.41 5.12
CA CYS A 61 6.05 6.93 4.46
C CYS A 61 4.92 7.09 5.48
N TYR A 62 3.99 7.98 5.18
CA TYR A 62 2.89 8.30 6.08
C TYR A 62 1.56 8.18 5.34
N ASN A 63 0.56 7.55 5.98
CA ASN A 63 -0.79 7.52 5.42
C ASN A 63 -1.52 8.83 5.77
N GLU A 64 -2.76 8.98 5.29
CA GLU A 64 -3.53 10.20 5.54
C GLU A 64 -3.84 10.45 7.01
N LYS A 65 -3.74 9.42 7.85
CA LYS A 65 -3.89 9.53 9.31
C LYS A 65 -2.59 9.91 10.01
N GLY A 66 -1.50 10.03 9.24
CA GLY A 66 -0.17 10.34 9.78
C GLY A 66 0.57 9.14 10.33
N LYS A 67 0.09 7.93 10.06
CA LYS A 67 0.71 6.70 10.55
C LYS A 67 1.91 6.33 9.70
N LYS A 68 3.06 6.13 10.33
CA LYS A 68 4.33 5.85 9.69
C LYS A 68 4.48 4.38 9.30
N LYS A 69 5.06 4.15 8.12
CA LYS A 69 5.44 2.82 7.67
C LYS A 69 6.64 2.93 6.75
N GLU A 70 7.63 2.05 6.93
CA GLU A 70 8.76 1.97 6.01
C GLU A 70 8.33 1.19 4.77
N LEU A 71 8.55 1.79 3.59
CA LEU A 71 8.22 1.18 2.31
C LEU A 71 9.44 1.19 1.39
N LYS A 72 9.50 0.18 0.54
CA LYS A 72 10.55 0.02 -0.45
C LYS A 72 9.93 0.01 -1.85
N PHE A 73 10.55 0.72 -2.77
CA PHE A 73 10.12 0.72 -4.16
C PHE A 73 11.31 0.93 -5.09
N LYS A 74 11.16 0.49 -6.32
CA LYS A 74 12.20 0.55 -7.33
C LYS A 74 11.87 1.59 -8.38
N THR A 75 12.90 2.24 -8.93
CA THR A 75 12.75 3.21 -10.01
C THR A 75 13.79 2.97 -11.08
N SER A 76 13.51 3.45 -12.29
CA SER A 76 14.44 3.38 -13.41
C SER A 76 15.48 4.51 -13.37
N ARG A 77 15.25 5.54 -12.56
CA ARG A 77 16.12 6.72 -12.46
C ARG A 77 16.09 7.26 -11.03
N GLU A 78 17.07 8.09 -10.71
CA GLU A 78 17.02 8.85 -9.47
C GLU A 78 15.91 9.88 -9.55
N LEU A 79 15.13 9.98 -8.49
CA LEU A 79 14.06 10.97 -8.39
C LEU A 79 14.61 12.27 -7.82
N LYS A 80 13.90 13.36 -8.07
CA LYS A 80 14.29 14.68 -7.61
C LYS A 80 14.33 14.73 -6.08
N GLU A 81 15.45 15.21 -5.53
CA GLU A 81 15.59 15.40 -4.08
C GLU A 81 14.49 16.29 -3.55
N ASP A 82 13.96 15.92 -2.39
CA ASP A 82 12.86 16.62 -1.71
C ASP A 82 11.49 16.59 -2.41
N ALA A 83 11.37 15.88 -3.54
CA ALA A 83 10.08 15.71 -4.19
C ALA A 83 9.15 14.88 -3.32
N PHE A 84 7.86 15.24 -3.32
CA PHE A 84 6.85 14.48 -2.59
C PHE A 84 6.21 13.46 -3.51
N LEU A 85 6.02 12.26 -3.00
CA LEU A 85 5.40 11.17 -3.75
C LEU A 85 4.17 10.66 -3.04
N LYS A 86 3.17 10.33 -3.85
CA LYS A 86 2.00 9.58 -3.44
C LYS A 86 2.20 8.14 -3.89
N LEU A 87 2.19 7.21 -2.95
CA LEU A 87 2.41 5.79 -3.22
C LEU A 87 1.12 5.02 -3.08
N GLU A 88 0.78 4.24 -4.11
CA GLU A 88 -0.34 3.32 -4.04
C GLU A 88 0.21 1.95 -3.63
N VAL A 89 -0.22 1.47 -2.47
CA VAL A 89 0.30 0.26 -1.85
C VAL A 89 -0.79 -0.80 -1.82
N LYS A 90 -0.46 -1.97 -2.35
CA LYS A 90 -1.30 -3.16 -2.26
C LYS A 90 -0.66 -4.16 -1.30
N THR A 91 -1.30 -5.29 -1.11
CA THR A 91 -0.86 -6.34 -0.19
C THR A 91 0.60 -6.76 -0.43
N LEU A 92 1.05 -6.80 -1.69
CA LEU A 92 2.40 -7.23 -2.06
C LEU A 92 3.43 -6.09 -2.07
N GLY A 93 3.03 -4.87 -1.75
CA GLY A 93 3.94 -3.72 -1.70
C GLY A 93 3.49 -2.56 -2.56
N VAL A 94 4.41 -1.67 -2.86
CA VAL A 94 4.11 -0.48 -3.65
C VAL A 94 3.77 -0.87 -5.09
N HIS A 95 2.56 -0.53 -5.51
CA HIS A 95 2.05 -0.83 -6.84
C HIS A 95 2.42 0.26 -7.85
N SER A 96 2.28 1.51 -7.45
CA SER A 96 2.60 2.66 -8.29
C SER A 96 2.92 3.87 -7.43
N TRP A 97 3.51 4.87 -8.04
CA TRP A 97 3.80 6.13 -7.36
C TRP A 97 3.69 7.29 -8.35
N GLU A 98 3.40 8.48 -7.83
CA GLU A 98 3.37 9.70 -8.63
C GLU A 98 3.89 10.87 -7.80
N GLU A 99 4.49 11.87 -8.47
CA GLU A 99 4.93 13.08 -7.81
C GLU A 99 3.73 13.97 -7.53
N VAL A 100 3.66 14.52 -6.32
CA VAL A 100 2.62 15.44 -5.89
C VAL A 100 3.24 16.68 -5.28
N GLN A 101 2.45 17.74 -5.14
CA GLN A 101 2.90 18.97 -4.50
C GLN A 101 2.63 18.91 -2.99
N TYR A 102 3.35 19.72 -2.23
CA TYR A 102 3.17 19.78 -0.78
C TYR A 102 1.72 20.03 -0.39
N ASP A 103 1.04 20.93 -1.10
CA ASP A 103 -0.35 21.29 -0.82
C ASP A 103 -1.34 20.14 -1.08
N GLU A 104 -0.93 19.12 -1.82
CA GLU A 104 -1.73 17.94 -2.09
C GLU A 104 -1.61 16.88 -0.99
N LEU A 105 -0.65 17.06 -0.08
CA LEU A 105 -0.46 16.12 1.04
C LEU A 105 -1.56 16.32 2.07
N PRO A 106 -2.05 15.22 2.70
CA PRO A 106 -2.94 15.35 3.85
C PRO A 106 -2.28 16.16 4.96
N LYS A 107 -3.07 16.91 5.73
CA LYS A 107 -2.55 17.77 6.78
C LYS A 107 -1.66 17.04 7.78
N LYS A 108 -2.03 15.84 8.16
CA LYS A 108 -1.23 15.02 9.10
C LYS A 108 0.10 14.57 8.50
N VAL A 109 0.18 14.49 7.18
CA VAL A 109 1.43 14.20 6.48
C VAL A 109 2.28 15.46 6.37
N GLN A 110 1.67 16.60 6.07
CA GLN A 110 2.37 17.88 5.96
C GLN A 110 3.15 18.23 7.22
N THR A 111 2.64 17.89 8.40
CA THR A 111 3.31 18.18 9.67
C THR A 111 4.66 17.49 9.82
N ASN A 112 4.93 16.45 9.03
CA ASN A 112 6.18 15.71 9.07
C ASN A 112 7.23 16.26 8.09
N TYR A 113 6.84 17.20 7.24
CA TYR A 113 7.71 17.75 6.21
C TYR A 113 7.65 19.27 6.19
N THR A 114 8.68 19.87 5.62
CA THR A 114 8.71 21.32 5.36
C THR A 114 8.46 21.56 3.88
N LYS A 115 7.71 22.61 3.62
CA LYS A 115 7.40 23.04 2.26
C LYS A 115 8.63 23.49 1.46
#